data_2e43afae3bce10c594272d64a6913753
#
_entry.id   2e43afae3bce10c594272d64a6913753
#
_cell.length_a   1.000
_cell.length_b   1.000
_cell.length_c   1.000
_cell.angle_alpha   90.00
_cell.angle_beta   90.00
_cell.angle_gamma   90.00
#
_symmetry.space_group_name_H-M   'P 1'
#
loop_
_entity.id
_entity.type
_entity.pdbx_description
1 polymer ?
#
loop_
_entity_poly.entity_id
_entity_poly.type
_entity_poly.pdbx_seq_one_letter_code
_entity_poly.pdbx_strand_id
1 'polypeptide(L)'
;GQVEGSELLNSQLTALSFSVDTNHIYITSGTQVIRNGNDTLRLDEEGNLVYHALAGESTRYRLPLRLSDQIEECRALAQATVGALCGDGRLYLQQIRLAGETLVVEFGYVLSGAQVQVGSEGYAAQFVLEAEQITQFTLRYRRYQAAPEQALVLPELQAAAALQALGRSGQELSLVYTDNGGERLTPAWYTAGKGGA
;
A
#
# COMPACT_ATOMS: atom_id res chain seq x y z
N GLY A 1 -9.65 5.40 7.53
CA GLY A 1 -10.63 6.10 6.70
C GLY A 1 -10.01 6.60 5.39
N GLN A 2 -10.82 6.75 4.37
CA GLN A 2 -10.41 7.30 3.08
C GLN A 2 -10.03 8.78 3.19
N VAL A 3 -9.12 9.25 2.35
CA VAL A 3 -8.70 10.64 2.26
C VAL A 3 -9.39 11.29 1.05
N GLU A 4 -9.93 12.49 1.19
CA GLU A 4 -10.64 13.17 0.10
C GLU A 4 -9.73 13.48 -1.11
N GLY A 5 -10.19 13.09 -2.32
CA GLY A 5 -9.34 12.93 -3.49
C GLY A 5 -8.77 14.22 -4.11
N SER A 6 -9.50 15.35 -4.12
CA SER A 6 -9.03 16.55 -4.83
C SER A 6 -7.91 17.30 -4.10
N GLU A 7 -8.01 17.41 -2.77
CA GLU A 7 -6.97 18.00 -1.94
C GLU A 7 -5.75 17.08 -1.86
N LEU A 8 -5.99 15.77 -1.83
CA LEU A 8 -4.95 14.76 -1.78
C LEU A 8 -4.00 14.87 -2.97
N LEU A 9 -4.54 14.88 -4.20
CA LEU A 9 -3.72 14.91 -5.40
C LEU A 9 -2.82 16.15 -5.43
N ASN A 10 -3.38 17.33 -5.19
CA ASN A 10 -2.60 18.58 -5.19
C ASN A 10 -1.49 18.58 -4.14
N SER A 11 -1.77 18.05 -2.94
CA SER A 11 -0.77 17.96 -1.86
C SER A 11 0.35 16.96 -2.16
N GLN A 12 0.08 15.95 -3.00
CA GLN A 12 1.02 14.86 -3.27
C GLN A 12 1.84 15.05 -4.55
N LEU A 13 1.48 15.99 -5.44
CA LEU A 13 2.19 16.20 -6.71
C LEU A 13 3.69 16.46 -6.51
N THR A 14 4.08 17.24 -5.51
CA THR A 14 5.49 17.48 -5.20
C THR A 14 6.22 16.21 -4.77
N ALA A 15 5.63 15.41 -3.88
CA ALA A 15 6.19 14.14 -3.42
C ALA A 15 6.32 13.12 -4.57
N LEU A 16 5.44 13.21 -5.56
CA LEU A 16 5.41 12.38 -6.76
C LEU A 16 6.28 12.95 -7.90
N SER A 17 6.99 14.06 -7.68
CA SER A 17 7.81 14.74 -8.69
C SER A 17 7.03 15.18 -9.94
N PHE A 18 5.78 15.58 -9.76
CA PHE A 18 4.94 16.16 -10.82
C PHE A 18 4.79 17.67 -10.60
N SER A 19 4.92 18.44 -11.69
CA SER A 19 4.69 19.87 -11.69
C SER A 19 3.25 20.18 -12.13
N VAL A 20 2.58 21.11 -11.43
CA VAL A 20 1.21 21.52 -11.77
C VAL A 20 1.18 22.29 -13.11
N ASP A 21 2.23 23.05 -13.40
CA ASP A 21 2.26 23.97 -14.56
C ASP A 21 2.40 23.29 -15.92
N THR A 22 2.89 22.04 -15.94
CA THR A 22 3.16 21.28 -17.18
C THR A 22 2.19 20.13 -17.41
N ASN A 23 1.23 19.92 -16.52
CA ASN A 23 0.34 18.76 -16.55
C ASN A 23 -1.05 19.12 -17.04
N HIS A 24 -1.63 18.24 -17.82
CA HIS A 24 -3.04 18.28 -18.18
C HIS A 24 -3.84 17.47 -17.16
N ILE A 25 -4.73 18.15 -16.45
CA ILE A 25 -5.60 17.53 -15.42
C ILE A 25 -7.02 17.50 -16.00
N TYR A 26 -7.63 16.33 -15.98
CA TYR A 26 -9.04 16.18 -16.34
C TYR A 26 -9.73 15.16 -15.47
N ILE A 27 -11.04 15.23 -15.38
CA ILE A 27 -11.88 14.32 -14.61
C ILE A 27 -12.70 13.48 -15.57
N THR A 28 -12.68 12.16 -15.39
CA THR A 28 -13.52 11.24 -16.15
C THR A 28 -14.09 10.18 -15.20
N SER A 29 -15.43 10.04 -15.20
CA SER A 29 -16.13 9.04 -14.37
C SER A 29 -15.68 9.01 -12.90
N GLY A 30 -15.54 10.20 -12.27
CA GLY A 30 -15.10 10.31 -10.86
C GLY A 30 -13.61 10.13 -10.63
N THR A 31 -12.83 9.76 -11.65
CA THR A 31 -11.37 9.61 -11.56
C THR A 31 -10.68 10.86 -12.05
N GLN A 32 -9.75 11.38 -11.25
CA GLN A 32 -8.85 12.46 -11.66
C GLN A 32 -7.67 11.86 -12.42
N VAL A 33 -7.39 12.38 -13.60
CA VAL A 33 -6.31 11.90 -14.47
C VAL A 33 -5.36 13.05 -14.77
N ILE A 34 -4.07 12.82 -14.55
CA ILE A 34 -2.98 13.71 -14.90
C ILE A 34 -2.14 13.03 -15.97
N ARG A 35 -1.94 13.71 -17.10
CA ARG A 35 -1.01 13.30 -18.15
C ARG A 35 0.16 14.24 -18.23
N ASN A 36 1.35 13.66 -18.33
CA ASN A 36 2.59 14.36 -18.62
C ASN A 36 3.40 13.52 -19.61
N GLY A 37 3.29 13.83 -20.90
CA GLY A 37 3.94 13.02 -21.94
C GLY A 37 3.45 11.58 -21.92
N ASN A 38 4.40 10.64 -21.68
CA ASN A 38 4.14 9.21 -21.61
C ASN A 38 3.73 8.72 -20.20
N ASP A 39 3.68 9.64 -19.24
CA ASP A 39 3.35 9.33 -17.84
C ASP A 39 1.90 9.66 -17.55
N THR A 40 1.24 8.80 -16.81
CA THR A 40 -0.16 8.99 -16.38
C THR A 40 -0.30 8.72 -14.89
N LEU A 41 -0.95 9.64 -14.18
CA LEU A 41 -1.45 9.43 -12.81
C LEU A 41 -2.97 9.40 -12.84
N ARG A 42 -3.56 8.46 -12.09
CA ARG A 42 -5.00 8.34 -11.91
C ARG A 42 -5.32 8.22 -10.44
N LEU A 43 -6.20 9.08 -9.94
CA LEU A 43 -6.70 9.04 -8.57
C LEU A 43 -8.20 8.79 -8.61
N ASP A 44 -8.64 7.70 -8.02
CA ASP A 44 -10.06 7.38 -7.88
C ASP A 44 -10.70 7.98 -6.61
N GLU A 45 -12.01 7.85 -6.50
CA GLU A 45 -12.79 8.33 -5.36
C GLU A 45 -12.50 7.58 -4.06
N GLU A 46 -11.90 6.39 -4.15
CA GLU A 46 -11.53 5.57 -2.99
C GLU A 46 -10.15 5.94 -2.42
N GLY A 47 -9.45 6.90 -3.02
CA GLY A 47 -8.11 7.32 -2.63
C GLY A 47 -7.03 6.34 -3.09
N ASN A 48 -7.23 5.65 -4.20
CA ASN A 48 -6.20 4.85 -4.85
C ASN A 48 -5.58 5.66 -5.98
N LEU A 49 -4.26 5.83 -5.92
CA LEU A 49 -3.49 6.53 -6.94
C LEU A 49 -2.66 5.52 -7.73
N VAL A 50 -2.82 5.52 -9.03
CA VAL A 50 -2.11 4.64 -9.96
C VAL A 50 -1.25 5.47 -10.91
N TYR A 51 0.04 5.17 -10.95
CA TYR A 51 1.00 5.68 -11.92
C TYR A 51 1.29 4.62 -12.96
N HIS A 52 1.42 5.03 -14.20
CA HIS A 52 1.86 4.17 -15.29
C HIS A 52 2.72 4.95 -16.29
N ALA A 53 3.81 4.32 -16.72
CA ALA A 53 4.66 4.77 -17.84
C ALA A 53 5.15 3.55 -18.63
N LEU A 54 5.48 3.76 -19.90
CA LEU A 54 6.15 2.74 -20.70
C LEU A 54 7.65 2.70 -20.34
N ALA A 55 8.19 1.50 -20.18
CA ALA A 55 9.60 1.30 -19.88
C ALA A 55 10.49 1.94 -20.96
N GLY A 56 11.47 2.73 -20.52
CA GLY A 56 12.41 3.43 -21.41
C GLY A 56 11.88 4.69 -22.07
N GLU A 57 10.58 4.98 -22.00
CA GLU A 57 9.98 6.17 -22.62
C GLU A 57 9.84 7.34 -21.63
N SER A 58 9.84 7.08 -20.32
CA SER A 58 9.83 8.10 -19.29
C SER A 58 11.23 8.28 -18.69
N THR A 59 11.57 9.51 -18.30
CA THR A 59 12.78 9.83 -17.51
C THR A 59 12.52 9.84 -16.01
N ARG A 60 11.27 9.67 -15.63
CA ARG A 60 10.81 9.70 -14.24
C ARG A 60 11.07 8.38 -13.54
N TYR A 61 11.37 8.43 -12.24
CA TYR A 61 11.57 7.26 -11.38
C TYR A 61 12.65 6.28 -11.86
N ARG A 62 13.75 6.82 -12.38
CA ARG A 62 14.96 6.04 -12.67
C ARG A 62 15.55 5.50 -11.39
N LEU A 63 16.00 4.25 -11.42
CA LEU A 63 16.51 3.52 -10.27
C LEU A 63 18.01 3.26 -10.41
N PRO A 64 18.72 3.18 -9.25
CA PRO A 64 20.10 2.70 -9.24
C PRO A 64 20.20 1.22 -9.62
N LEU A 65 21.44 0.74 -9.86
CA LEU A 65 21.66 -0.63 -10.33
C LEU A 65 21.48 -1.68 -9.23
N ARG A 66 21.80 -1.33 -7.96
CA ARG A 66 21.75 -2.29 -6.86
C ARG A 66 20.33 -2.49 -6.38
N LEU A 67 19.95 -3.75 -6.20
CA LEU A 67 18.60 -4.11 -5.73
C LEU A 67 18.24 -3.46 -4.38
N SER A 68 19.17 -3.45 -3.43
CA SER A 68 18.94 -2.82 -2.13
C SER A 68 18.62 -1.32 -2.25
N ASP A 69 19.29 -0.62 -3.16
CA ASP A 69 19.09 0.79 -3.41
C ASP A 69 17.76 1.03 -4.16
N GLN A 70 17.38 0.14 -5.06
CA GLN A 70 16.07 0.18 -5.73
C GLN A 70 14.91 0.03 -4.74
N ILE A 71 15.03 -0.90 -3.80
CA ILE A 71 14.03 -1.10 -2.74
C ILE A 71 13.97 0.13 -1.82
N GLU A 72 15.11 0.74 -1.51
CA GLU A 72 15.18 1.95 -0.68
C GLU A 72 14.51 3.15 -1.37
N GLU A 73 14.66 3.30 -2.69
CA GLU A 73 13.94 4.33 -3.46
C GLU A 73 12.41 4.10 -3.41
N CYS A 74 11.96 2.86 -3.56
CA CYS A 74 10.55 2.52 -3.38
C CYS A 74 10.05 2.83 -1.96
N ARG A 75 10.85 2.49 -0.94
CA ARG A 75 10.53 2.78 0.46
C ARG A 75 10.43 4.29 0.71
N ALA A 76 11.38 5.06 0.20
CA ALA A 76 11.38 6.51 0.33
C ALA A 76 10.14 7.14 -0.32
N LEU A 77 9.76 6.69 -1.52
CA LEU A 77 8.58 7.17 -2.21
C LEU A 77 7.29 6.78 -1.47
N ALA A 78 7.18 5.54 -0.99
CA ALA A 78 6.04 5.09 -0.19
C ALA A 78 5.91 5.91 1.12
N GLN A 79 7.03 6.17 1.80
CA GLN A 79 7.03 6.95 3.04
C GLN A 79 6.67 8.42 2.80
N ALA A 80 7.15 9.02 1.72
CA ALA A 80 6.84 10.41 1.36
C ALA A 80 5.38 10.61 0.92
N THR A 81 4.70 9.55 0.53
CA THR A 81 3.31 9.55 0.03
C THR A 81 2.35 8.96 1.07
N VAL A 82 2.02 7.70 0.94
CA VAL A 82 1.05 7.03 1.82
C VAL A 82 1.50 6.98 3.28
N GLY A 83 2.79 6.86 3.53
CA GLY A 83 3.36 6.87 4.89
C GLY A 83 3.21 8.21 5.60
N ALA A 84 3.34 9.32 4.89
CA ALA A 84 3.20 10.66 5.47
C ALA A 84 1.76 10.98 5.91
N LEU A 85 0.77 10.30 5.36
CA LEU A 85 -0.65 10.56 5.59
C LEU A 85 -1.37 9.48 6.38
N CYS A 86 -0.67 8.42 6.80
CA CYS A 86 -1.32 7.25 7.42
C CYS A 86 -1.72 7.42 8.90
N GLY A 87 -1.48 8.59 9.50
CA GLY A 87 -1.84 8.86 10.90
C GLY A 87 -1.02 8.02 11.88
N ASP A 88 -1.68 7.25 12.73
CA ASP A 88 -1.03 6.35 13.69
C ASP A 88 -0.51 5.05 13.06
N GLY A 89 -0.86 4.79 11.79
CA GLY A 89 -0.32 3.69 11.03
C GLY A 89 1.16 3.87 10.71
N ARG A 90 1.82 2.77 10.33
CA ARG A 90 3.20 2.78 9.84
C ARG A 90 3.32 1.85 8.65
N LEU A 91 4.31 2.11 7.78
CA LEU A 91 4.61 1.22 6.66
C LEU A 91 5.65 0.17 7.06
N TYR A 92 5.53 -1.00 6.46
CA TYR A 92 6.55 -2.05 6.50
C TYR A 92 6.69 -2.70 5.13
N LEU A 93 7.86 -3.23 4.83
CA LEU A 93 8.09 -4.00 3.62
C LEU A 93 7.36 -5.34 3.75
N GLN A 94 6.34 -5.53 2.93
CA GLN A 94 5.47 -6.70 3.01
C GLN A 94 5.96 -7.84 2.15
N GLN A 95 6.35 -7.55 0.89
CA GLN A 95 6.72 -8.55 -0.08
C GLN A 95 7.65 -8.00 -1.16
N ILE A 96 8.57 -8.84 -1.61
CA ILE A 96 9.35 -8.65 -2.84
C ILE A 96 9.20 -9.92 -3.65
N ARG A 97 8.80 -9.81 -4.90
CA ARG A 97 8.65 -10.97 -5.79
C ARG A 97 9.10 -10.67 -7.21
N LEU A 98 9.60 -11.70 -7.88
CA LEU A 98 9.88 -11.65 -9.31
C LEU A 98 8.66 -12.16 -10.08
N ALA A 99 8.28 -11.44 -11.14
CA ALA A 99 7.26 -11.82 -12.09
C ALA A 99 7.85 -11.72 -13.49
N GLY A 100 8.50 -12.79 -13.96
CA GLY A 100 9.33 -12.76 -15.16
C GLY A 100 10.59 -11.90 -14.96
N GLU A 101 10.79 -10.88 -15.80
CA GLU A 101 11.87 -9.88 -15.68
C GLU A 101 11.48 -8.67 -14.82
N THR A 102 10.27 -8.67 -14.28
CA THR A 102 9.69 -7.58 -13.50
C THR A 102 9.85 -7.86 -12.02
N LEU A 103 10.33 -6.89 -11.27
CA LEU A 103 10.38 -6.93 -9.81
C LEU A 103 9.16 -6.19 -9.24
N VAL A 104 8.45 -6.82 -8.34
CA VAL A 104 7.31 -6.21 -7.62
C VAL A 104 7.67 -6.06 -6.16
N VAL A 105 7.55 -4.83 -5.65
CA VAL A 105 7.85 -4.47 -4.25
C VAL A 105 6.57 -3.95 -3.61
N GLU A 106 6.15 -4.55 -2.49
CA GLU A 106 4.93 -4.19 -1.80
C GLU A 106 5.20 -3.76 -0.36
N PHE A 107 4.54 -2.68 0.05
CA PHE A 107 4.51 -2.20 1.43
C PHE A 107 3.10 -2.32 1.99
N GLY A 108 3.00 -2.71 3.24
CA GLY A 108 1.75 -2.80 3.97
C GLY A 108 1.67 -1.78 5.09
N TYR A 109 0.48 -1.63 5.67
CA TYR A 109 0.29 -0.87 6.90
C TYR A 109 0.35 -1.78 8.12
N VAL A 110 0.86 -1.23 9.21
CA VAL A 110 0.77 -1.79 10.55
C VAL A 110 0.18 -0.74 11.49
N LEU A 111 -0.74 -1.14 12.35
CA LEU A 111 -1.38 -0.30 13.35
C LEU A 111 -1.33 -1.01 14.71
N SER A 112 -0.77 -0.35 15.72
CA SER A 112 -0.63 -0.91 17.07
C SER A 112 0.00 -2.31 17.09
N GLY A 113 0.99 -2.54 16.21
CA GLY A 113 1.70 -3.82 16.10
C GLY A 113 1.01 -4.91 15.27
N ALA A 114 -0.20 -4.67 14.78
CA ALA A 114 -0.93 -5.60 13.93
C ALA A 114 -0.95 -5.14 12.46
N GLN A 115 -0.85 -6.08 11.55
CA GLN A 115 -0.94 -5.80 10.10
C GLN A 115 -2.34 -5.34 9.74
N VAL A 116 -2.43 -4.41 8.78
CA VAL A 116 -3.69 -3.94 8.21
C VAL A 116 -3.77 -4.40 6.76
N GLN A 117 -4.72 -5.25 6.46
CA GLN A 117 -5.04 -5.68 5.11
C GLN A 117 -5.98 -4.66 4.47
N VAL A 118 -5.50 -3.97 3.44
CA VAL A 118 -6.26 -2.95 2.70
C VAL A 118 -6.97 -3.59 1.52
N GLY A 119 -8.30 -3.64 1.59
CA GLY A 119 -9.10 -4.27 0.55
C GLY A 119 -8.74 -5.74 0.31
N SER A 120 -9.06 -6.26 -0.85
CA SER A 120 -8.76 -7.64 -1.23
C SER A 120 -7.29 -7.89 -1.55
N GLU A 121 -6.56 -6.87 -1.97
CA GLU A 121 -5.16 -6.97 -2.41
C GLU A 121 -4.15 -6.93 -1.26
N GLY A 122 -4.51 -6.28 -0.15
CA GLY A 122 -3.78 -6.31 1.11
C GLY A 122 -2.63 -5.33 1.24
N TYR A 123 -2.15 -4.67 0.19
CA TYR A 123 -1.01 -3.74 0.26
C TYR A 123 -1.44 -2.26 0.38
N ALA A 124 -0.55 -1.45 0.97
CA ALA A 124 -0.64 0.01 1.01
C ALA A 124 -0.04 0.67 -0.24
N ALA A 125 1.10 0.13 -0.68
CA ALA A 125 1.82 0.57 -1.87
C ALA A 125 2.41 -0.62 -2.60
N GLN A 126 2.30 -0.63 -3.92
CA GLN A 126 2.93 -1.62 -4.79
C GLN A 126 3.70 -0.90 -5.89
N PHE A 127 4.95 -1.30 -6.10
CA PHE A 127 5.83 -0.78 -7.14
C PHE A 127 6.20 -1.90 -8.10
N VAL A 128 6.13 -1.61 -9.39
CA VAL A 128 6.56 -2.50 -10.46
C VAL A 128 7.81 -1.90 -11.09
N LEU A 129 8.92 -2.64 -11.00
CA LEU A 129 10.24 -2.23 -11.48
C LEU A 129 10.59 -3.04 -12.72
N GLU A 130 10.96 -2.33 -13.78
CA GLU A 130 11.32 -2.90 -15.06
C GLU A 130 12.43 -2.05 -15.70
N ALA A 131 13.49 -2.67 -16.20
CA ALA A 131 14.58 -1.98 -16.87
C ALA A 131 15.15 -0.80 -16.04
N GLU A 132 15.41 -1.01 -14.75
CA GLU A 132 15.98 0.00 -13.82
C GLU A 132 15.12 1.26 -13.70
N GLN A 133 13.81 1.07 -13.72
CA GLN A 133 12.82 2.13 -13.62
C GLN A 133 11.59 1.63 -12.91
N ILE A 134 10.92 2.51 -12.15
CA ILE A 134 9.54 2.24 -11.71
C ILE A 134 8.63 2.57 -12.88
N THR A 135 7.99 1.54 -13.46
CA THR A 135 7.07 1.70 -14.59
C THR A 135 5.61 1.80 -14.16
N GLN A 136 5.32 1.31 -12.98
CA GLN A 136 3.98 1.39 -12.41
C GLN A 136 4.07 1.42 -10.89
N PHE A 137 3.19 2.17 -10.26
CA PHE A 137 2.89 2.01 -8.85
C PHE A 137 1.41 2.21 -8.56
N THR A 138 0.95 1.58 -7.48
CA THR A 138 -0.38 1.79 -6.90
C THR A 138 -0.19 2.20 -5.45
N LEU A 139 -0.75 3.35 -5.08
CA LEU A 139 -0.74 3.88 -3.71
C LEU A 139 -2.17 3.91 -3.20
N ARG A 140 -2.41 3.35 -2.01
CA ARG A 140 -3.71 3.34 -1.35
C ARG A 140 -3.65 4.21 -0.12
N TYR A 141 -4.11 5.44 -0.27
CA TYR A 141 -4.11 6.41 0.82
C TYR A 141 -5.15 6.05 1.85
N ARG A 142 -4.68 5.81 3.07
CA ARG A 142 -5.51 5.49 4.24
C ARG A 142 -4.96 6.23 5.45
N ARG A 143 -5.86 6.73 6.26
CA ARG A 143 -5.51 7.37 7.52
C ARG A 143 -6.11 6.58 8.66
N TYR A 144 -5.26 6.13 9.56
CA TYR A 144 -5.64 5.34 10.72
C TYR A 144 -5.50 6.14 11.99
N GLN A 145 -6.39 5.90 12.94
CA GLN A 145 -6.31 6.42 14.30
C GLN A 145 -6.48 5.23 15.25
N ALA A 146 -5.59 5.12 16.22
CA ALA A 146 -5.74 4.15 17.30
C ALA A 146 -6.95 4.56 18.15
N ALA A 147 -7.95 3.69 18.24
CA ALA A 147 -9.09 3.94 19.10
C ALA A 147 -8.69 3.74 20.56
N PRO A 148 -9.20 4.58 21.49
CA PRO A 148 -8.99 4.38 22.92
C PRO A 148 -9.69 3.12 23.43
N GLU A 149 -10.72 2.64 22.74
CA GLU A 149 -11.42 1.39 23.04
C GLU A 149 -10.80 0.26 22.22
N GLN A 150 -10.29 -0.77 22.92
CA GLN A 150 -9.84 -1.98 22.26
C GLN A 150 -11.04 -2.68 21.62
N ALA A 151 -10.92 -3.01 20.34
CA ALA A 151 -11.90 -3.89 19.71
C ALA A 151 -11.96 -5.22 20.47
N LEU A 152 -13.18 -5.71 20.70
CA LEU A 152 -13.40 -7.01 21.37
C LEU A 152 -12.91 -8.11 20.41
N VAL A 153 -11.66 -8.50 20.57
CA VAL A 153 -11.07 -9.69 19.95
C VAL A 153 -10.94 -10.74 21.04
N LEU A 154 -11.09 -11.99 20.65
CA LEU A 154 -10.75 -13.08 21.57
C LEU A 154 -9.31 -12.89 22.07
N PRO A 155 -9.06 -12.94 23.39
CA PRO A 155 -7.71 -12.95 23.90
C PRO A 155 -6.88 -14.06 23.23
N GLU A 156 -5.58 -13.82 23.05
CA GLU A 156 -4.68 -14.75 22.37
C GLU A 156 -4.77 -16.17 22.91
N LEU A 157 -4.84 -16.33 24.24
CA LEU A 157 -5.01 -17.63 24.87
C LEU A 157 -6.30 -18.33 24.49
N GLN A 158 -7.41 -17.60 24.34
CA GLN A 158 -8.69 -18.18 23.92
C GLN A 158 -8.68 -18.55 22.44
N ALA A 159 -8.02 -17.73 21.60
CA ALA A 159 -7.84 -18.02 20.18
C ALA A 159 -6.96 -19.28 20.00
N ALA A 160 -5.88 -19.41 20.77
CA ALA A 160 -5.02 -20.59 20.79
C ALA A 160 -5.76 -21.85 21.26
N ALA A 161 -6.60 -21.73 22.30
CA ALA A 161 -7.43 -22.85 22.77
C ALA A 161 -8.46 -23.28 21.73
N ALA A 162 -9.06 -22.35 21.00
CA ALA A 162 -9.98 -22.67 19.90
C ALA A 162 -9.27 -23.42 18.76
N LEU A 163 -8.04 -23.02 18.42
CA LEU A 163 -7.23 -23.72 17.42
C LEU A 163 -6.88 -25.16 17.87
N GLN A 164 -6.54 -25.32 19.14
CA GLN A 164 -6.26 -26.64 19.73
C GLN A 164 -7.49 -27.55 19.63
N ALA A 165 -8.68 -27.01 19.94
CA ALA A 165 -9.94 -27.75 19.82
C ALA A 165 -10.27 -28.16 18.38
N LEU A 166 -9.81 -27.37 17.38
CA LEU A 166 -9.95 -27.68 15.97
C LEU A 166 -8.84 -28.57 15.40
N GLY A 167 -7.92 -29.08 16.25
CA GLY A 167 -6.80 -29.92 15.82
C GLY A 167 -5.69 -29.14 15.09
N ARG A 168 -5.66 -27.83 15.23
CA ARG A 168 -4.69 -26.91 14.57
C ARG A 168 -3.67 -26.34 15.56
N SER A 169 -3.34 -27.10 16.60
CA SER A 169 -2.32 -26.72 17.59
C SER A 169 -0.95 -26.56 16.93
N GLY A 170 -0.15 -25.58 17.39
CA GLY A 170 1.19 -25.29 16.88
C GLY A 170 1.23 -24.38 15.66
N GLN A 171 0.10 -23.83 15.22
CA GLN A 171 0.07 -22.76 14.22
C GLN A 171 0.29 -21.39 14.89
N GLU A 172 1.07 -20.53 14.23
CA GLU A 172 1.26 -19.16 14.66
C GLU A 172 -0.01 -18.34 14.44
N LEU A 173 -0.44 -17.61 15.47
CA LEU A 173 -1.57 -16.70 15.42
C LEU A 173 -1.07 -15.28 15.20
N SER A 174 -1.68 -14.61 14.23
CA SER A 174 -1.45 -13.19 13.97
C SER A 174 -2.75 -12.42 14.03
N LEU A 175 -2.74 -11.28 14.75
CA LEU A 175 -3.84 -10.33 14.71
C LEU A 175 -3.72 -9.50 13.45
N VAL A 176 -4.78 -9.48 12.64
CA VAL A 176 -4.87 -8.69 11.42
C VAL A 176 -6.10 -7.82 11.46
N TYR A 177 -5.95 -6.54 11.11
CA TYR A 177 -7.06 -5.64 10.86
C TYR A 177 -7.42 -5.67 9.38
N THR A 178 -8.70 -5.70 9.06
CA THR A 178 -9.19 -5.58 7.68
C THR A 178 -9.79 -4.21 7.46
N ASP A 179 -9.33 -3.50 6.44
CA ASP A 179 -9.85 -2.21 5.97
C ASP A 179 -10.63 -2.43 4.68
N ASN A 180 -11.95 -2.42 4.79
CA ASN A 180 -12.90 -2.53 3.67
C ASN A 180 -13.48 -1.16 3.26
N GLY A 181 -12.79 -0.07 3.60
CA GLY A 181 -13.23 1.30 3.31
C GLY A 181 -14.23 1.89 4.31
N GLY A 182 -14.62 1.16 5.35
CA GLY A 182 -15.48 1.64 6.41
C GLY A 182 -14.77 2.53 7.43
N GLU A 183 -15.54 3.11 8.37
CA GLU A 183 -14.99 3.97 9.43
C GLU A 183 -14.14 3.21 10.46
N ARG A 184 -14.39 1.92 10.63
CA ARG A 184 -13.71 1.07 11.60
C ARG A 184 -13.05 -0.13 10.92
N LEU A 185 -11.87 -0.50 11.42
CA LEU A 185 -11.20 -1.72 11.03
C LEU A 185 -11.84 -2.92 11.74
N THR A 186 -11.89 -4.04 11.05
CA THR A 186 -12.37 -5.32 11.61
C THR A 186 -11.18 -6.15 12.03
N PRO A 187 -10.97 -6.39 13.33
CA PRO A 187 -9.89 -7.27 13.79
C PRO A 187 -10.30 -8.74 13.70
N ALA A 188 -9.36 -9.59 13.33
CA ALA A 188 -9.50 -11.04 13.37
C ALA A 188 -8.16 -11.73 13.59
N TRP A 189 -8.20 -12.91 14.18
CA TRP A 189 -7.04 -13.78 14.29
C TRP A 189 -6.90 -14.65 13.04
N TYR A 190 -5.71 -14.66 12.48
CA TYR A 190 -5.36 -15.49 11.33
C TYR A 190 -4.24 -16.45 11.71
N THR A 191 -4.29 -17.65 11.14
CA THR A 191 -3.18 -18.60 11.20
C THR A 191 -2.26 -18.36 10.02
N ALA A 192 -0.94 -18.31 10.25
CA ALA A 192 0.02 -18.33 9.17
C ALA A 192 -0.16 -19.65 8.39
N GLY A 193 -0.63 -19.57 7.16
CA GLY A 193 -0.62 -20.71 6.25
C GLY A 193 0.84 -21.14 6.10
N LYS A 194 1.15 -22.42 6.33
CA LYS A 194 2.42 -22.98 5.88
C LYS A 194 2.46 -22.78 4.38
N GLY A 195 3.29 -21.84 3.92
CA GLY A 195 3.64 -21.75 2.52
C GLY A 195 4.13 -23.12 2.10
N GLY A 196 3.39 -23.76 1.20
CA GLY A 196 3.85 -24.99 0.60
C GLY A 196 5.18 -24.75 -0.08
N ALA A 197 6.15 -25.59 0.22
CA ALA A 197 7.41 -25.68 -0.44
C ALA A 197 7.22 -26.06 -1.93
#